data_312984feaa481a973315ae532e7533e4
#
_entry.id   312984feaa481a973315ae532e7533e4
#
_cell.length_a   1.000
_cell.length_b   1.000
_cell.length_c   1.000
_cell.angle_alpha   90.00
_cell.angle_beta   90.00
_cell.angle_gamma   90.00
#
_symmetry.space_group_name_H-M   'P 1'
#
loop_
_entity.id
_entity.type
_entity.pdbx_description
1 polymer ?
#
loop_
_entity_poly.entity_id
_entity_poly.type
_entity_poly.pdbx_seq_one_letter_code
_entity_poly.pdbx_strand_id
1 'polypeptide(L)'
;MITDPSWQSLVPAIVAVATAVVIRRPIESLLAGVFAGLLLLEPAASVANFSSILLEVMMDETIAWVIIVCGLMGSLIVLLMRAGAANAFSHALASKAKSAGSALLYTWLLGLLIFIDDYLNALAVGSAMRKVTDKFRVSREMLAYVVDSTAAPICVLVPVSTWAVFFAGVLEVSDVAEPGEGLALYISSIPYMLYPLIAALMVPLVATGRIPALGMMKAAQAKATANGNATHQNEFAVEEIEDSGRVRIYHFLLPVVAMLGFSIWYDLDVQIGITMAVAATIVLYGVQRLLTWTEMFDAVLEGIKIMVPALTIVVVAFMFKEVNDRLGLPIFVIEGVTPYMTATLLPLVVFITMALISFATGSSWGVFAIAIPIVLPLAESVGVDAPLAIGALISASAFGSHACFYSDATVLSAQGSGCGVMEYALTQIPYAL
;
A
#
# COMPACT_ATOMS: atom_id res chain seq x y z
N MET A 1 -21.75 8.70 25.18
CA MET A 1 -22.37 7.81 24.17
C MET A 1 -23.83 8.21 24.04
N ILE A 2 -24.28 8.40 22.79
CA ILE A 2 -25.70 8.61 22.50
C ILE A 2 -26.39 7.26 22.72
N THR A 3 -27.37 7.22 23.61
CA THR A 3 -28.07 5.98 24.01
C THR A 3 -29.04 5.45 22.95
N ASP A 4 -29.46 6.30 21.98
CA ASP A 4 -30.31 5.93 20.84
C ASP A 4 -29.64 6.38 19.54
N PRO A 5 -28.87 5.52 18.87
CA PRO A 5 -28.24 5.86 17.61
C PRO A 5 -29.29 6.16 16.54
N SER A 6 -29.11 7.27 15.83
CA SER A 6 -30.02 7.72 14.79
C SER A 6 -29.28 7.83 13.44
N TRP A 7 -30.01 8.08 12.36
CA TRP A 7 -29.39 8.32 11.05
C TRP A 7 -28.28 9.38 11.05
N GLN A 8 -28.25 10.26 12.06
CA GLN A 8 -27.22 11.29 12.21
C GLN A 8 -25.83 10.69 12.47
N SER A 9 -25.76 9.47 13.03
CA SER A 9 -24.50 8.76 13.21
C SER A 9 -23.78 8.43 11.88
N LEU A 10 -24.53 8.36 10.76
CA LEU A 10 -23.97 8.17 9.42
C LEU A 10 -23.28 9.43 8.85
N VAL A 11 -23.59 10.63 9.39
CA VAL A 11 -23.12 11.89 8.81
C VAL A 11 -21.60 11.97 8.72
N PRO A 12 -20.80 11.62 9.74
CA PRO A 12 -19.34 11.64 9.62
C PRO A 12 -18.82 10.75 8.49
N ALA A 13 -19.36 9.52 8.40
CA ALA A 13 -18.96 8.58 7.36
C ALA A 13 -19.36 9.07 5.96
N ILE A 14 -20.57 9.59 5.80
CA ILE A 14 -21.02 10.18 4.52
C ILE A 14 -20.15 11.38 4.13
N VAL A 15 -19.84 12.26 5.08
CA VAL A 15 -18.98 13.43 4.82
C VAL A 15 -17.57 12.97 4.45
N ALA A 16 -16.99 12.00 5.16
CA ALA A 16 -15.67 11.48 4.85
C ALA A 16 -15.62 10.88 3.43
N VAL A 17 -16.59 10.01 3.08
CA VAL A 17 -16.64 9.38 1.75
C VAL A 17 -16.93 10.42 0.65
N ALA A 18 -17.90 11.30 0.84
CA ALA A 18 -18.26 12.32 -0.16
C ALA A 18 -17.08 13.27 -0.43
N THR A 19 -16.38 13.72 0.62
CA THR A 19 -15.21 14.57 0.47
C THR A 19 -14.05 13.80 -0.15
N ALA A 20 -13.84 12.51 0.17
CA ALA A 20 -12.83 11.68 -0.44
C ALA A 20 -13.01 11.55 -1.95
N VAL A 21 -14.23 11.34 -2.41
CA VAL A 21 -14.56 11.27 -3.85
C VAL A 21 -14.35 12.61 -4.55
N VAL A 22 -14.70 13.74 -3.91
CA VAL A 22 -14.60 15.08 -4.50
C VAL A 22 -13.19 15.63 -4.46
N ILE A 23 -12.53 15.59 -3.28
CA ILE A 23 -11.23 16.21 -3.03
C ILE A 23 -10.09 15.26 -3.43
N ARG A 24 -10.31 13.94 -3.35
CA ARG A 24 -9.30 12.89 -3.61
C ARG A 24 -8.08 12.98 -2.70
N ARG A 25 -8.31 13.37 -1.46
CA ARG A 25 -7.30 13.51 -0.41
C ARG A 25 -7.79 12.85 0.87
N PRO A 26 -7.18 11.74 1.29
CA PRO A 26 -7.69 10.92 2.39
C PRO A 26 -7.65 11.65 3.74
N ILE A 27 -6.57 12.36 4.04
CA ILE A 27 -6.37 13.05 5.33
C ILE A 27 -7.45 14.11 5.53
N GLU A 28 -7.63 14.99 4.55
CA GLU A 28 -8.61 16.07 4.59
C GLU A 28 -10.04 15.52 4.67
N SER A 29 -10.28 14.38 4.03
CA SER A 29 -11.59 13.74 4.02
C SER A 29 -11.94 13.11 5.36
N LEU A 30 -11.00 12.41 5.98
CA LEU A 30 -11.17 11.86 7.33
C LEU A 30 -11.35 13.00 8.34
N LEU A 31 -10.54 14.06 8.27
CA LEU A 31 -10.70 15.25 9.12
C LEU A 31 -12.06 15.89 8.96
N ALA A 32 -12.58 16.01 7.73
CA ALA A 32 -13.94 16.54 7.51
C ALA A 32 -14.99 15.68 8.20
N GLY A 33 -14.86 14.34 8.16
CA GLY A 33 -15.70 13.42 8.90
C GLY A 33 -15.59 13.61 10.42
N VAL A 34 -14.37 13.70 10.95
CA VAL A 34 -14.11 13.96 12.39
C VAL A 34 -14.82 15.25 12.83
N PHE A 35 -14.60 16.36 12.11
CA PHE A 35 -15.23 17.63 12.46
C PHE A 35 -16.73 17.60 12.34
N ALA A 36 -17.29 16.94 11.30
CA ALA A 36 -18.73 16.77 11.17
C ALA A 36 -19.34 16.03 12.37
N GLY A 37 -18.68 14.99 12.84
CA GLY A 37 -19.10 14.24 14.02
C GLY A 37 -18.96 15.02 15.33
N LEU A 38 -17.87 15.75 15.52
CA LEU A 38 -17.68 16.60 16.70
C LEU A 38 -18.70 17.73 16.79
N LEU A 39 -19.07 18.32 15.65
CA LEU A 39 -20.14 19.32 15.57
C LEU A 39 -21.52 18.73 15.91
N LEU A 40 -21.76 17.47 15.61
CA LEU A 40 -23.01 16.79 16.00
C LEU A 40 -23.02 16.43 17.49
N LEU A 41 -21.89 16.02 18.05
CA LEU A 41 -21.77 15.65 19.47
C LEU A 41 -21.90 16.90 20.37
N GLU A 42 -21.08 17.91 20.13
CA GLU A 42 -21.04 19.10 20.96
C GLU A 42 -20.46 20.30 20.20
N PRO A 43 -21.28 21.10 19.50
CA PRO A 43 -20.80 22.19 18.64
C PRO A 43 -19.89 23.19 19.36
N ALA A 44 -20.25 23.55 20.63
CA ALA A 44 -19.54 24.56 21.40
C ALA A 44 -18.15 24.08 21.86
N ALA A 45 -17.96 22.78 22.06
CA ALA A 45 -16.71 22.16 22.53
C ALA A 45 -15.93 21.44 21.41
N SER A 46 -16.35 21.54 20.15
CA SER A 46 -15.78 20.74 19.03
C SER A 46 -14.27 20.89 18.89
N VAL A 47 -13.69 22.09 19.07
CA VAL A 47 -12.24 22.33 19.01
C VAL A 47 -11.53 21.74 20.23
N ALA A 48 -12.11 21.87 21.43
CA ALA A 48 -11.54 21.28 22.64
C ALA A 48 -11.58 19.76 22.58
N ASN A 49 -12.69 19.18 22.13
CA ASN A 49 -12.86 17.74 21.94
C ASN A 49 -11.90 17.22 20.86
N PHE A 50 -11.68 17.94 19.75
CA PHE A 50 -10.67 17.61 18.77
C PHE A 50 -9.28 17.49 19.39
N SER A 51 -8.87 18.49 20.18
CA SER A 51 -7.57 18.49 20.84
C SER A 51 -7.42 17.35 21.85
N SER A 52 -8.47 17.07 22.64
CA SER A 52 -8.42 15.98 23.63
C SER A 52 -8.34 14.62 22.97
N ILE A 53 -9.15 14.36 21.93
CA ILE A 53 -9.12 13.10 21.18
C ILE A 53 -7.76 12.92 20.48
N LEU A 54 -7.20 13.98 19.88
CA LEU A 54 -5.87 13.92 19.29
C LEU A 54 -4.79 13.52 20.29
N LEU A 55 -4.83 14.08 21.50
CA LEU A 55 -3.86 13.72 22.55
C LEU A 55 -4.07 12.29 23.04
N GLU A 56 -5.32 11.86 23.20
CA GLU A 56 -5.67 10.49 23.59
C GLU A 56 -5.13 9.48 22.56
N VAL A 57 -5.38 9.73 21.27
CA VAL A 57 -4.87 8.95 20.16
C VAL A 57 -3.34 8.88 20.13
N MET A 58 -2.67 10.01 20.33
CA MET A 58 -1.19 10.06 20.33
C MET A 58 -0.54 9.38 21.54
N MET A 59 -1.31 9.08 22.59
CA MET A 59 -0.83 8.32 23.76
C MET A 59 -1.10 6.81 23.62
N ASP A 60 -1.77 6.39 22.58
CA ASP A 60 -2.06 4.96 22.32
C ASP A 60 -0.77 4.20 21.94
N GLU A 61 -0.57 3.03 22.55
CA GLU A 61 0.63 2.22 22.36
C GLU A 61 0.74 1.70 20.92
N THR A 62 -0.38 1.32 20.31
CA THR A 62 -0.43 0.85 18.93
C THR A 62 -0.03 1.96 17.95
N ILE A 63 -0.47 3.19 18.19
CA ILE A 63 -0.06 4.35 17.37
C ILE A 63 1.45 4.56 17.47
N ALA A 64 2.00 4.52 18.68
CA ALA A 64 3.44 4.67 18.88
C ALA A 64 4.21 3.56 18.13
N TRP A 65 3.73 2.32 18.21
CA TRP A 65 4.29 1.17 17.49
C TRP A 65 4.26 1.38 15.96
N VAL A 66 3.11 1.75 15.38
CA VAL A 66 2.97 2.01 13.94
C VAL A 66 3.91 3.13 13.48
N ILE A 67 4.01 4.23 14.24
CA ILE A 67 4.91 5.35 13.92
C ILE A 67 6.37 4.90 13.88
N ILE A 68 6.81 4.13 14.87
CA ILE A 68 8.18 3.64 14.94
C ILE A 68 8.47 2.68 13.78
N VAL A 69 7.62 1.68 13.58
CA VAL A 69 7.86 0.62 12.58
C VAL A 69 7.81 1.19 11.17
N CYS A 70 6.76 1.91 10.80
CA CYS A 70 6.65 2.52 9.47
C CYS A 70 7.74 3.57 9.22
N GLY A 71 8.08 4.39 10.23
CA GLY A 71 9.16 5.37 10.12
C GLY A 71 10.51 4.72 9.85
N LEU A 72 10.83 3.62 10.54
CA LEU A 72 12.06 2.85 10.33
C LEU A 72 12.05 2.07 9.00
N MET A 73 10.89 1.56 8.56
CA MET A 73 10.74 0.98 7.23
C MET A 73 11.04 2.01 6.13
N GLY A 74 10.46 3.20 6.22
CA GLY A 74 10.80 4.31 5.33
C GLY A 74 12.29 4.64 5.35
N SER A 75 12.92 4.63 6.53
CA SER A 75 14.36 4.84 6.67
C SER A 75 15.19 3.77 5.96
N LEU A 76 14.81 2.50 6.11
CA LEU A 76 15.47 1.39 5.40
C LEU A 76 15.31 1.55 3.88
N ILE A 77 14.13 1.91 3.40
CA ILE A 77 13.85 2.15 1.98
C ILE A 77 14.80 3.22 1.41
N VAL A 78 14.89 4.38 2.06
CA VAL A 78 15.75 5.48 1.59
C VAL A 78 17.23 5.12 1.66
N LEU A 79 17.67 4.39 2.70
CA LEU A 79 19.04 3.87 2.76
C LEU A 79 19.37 2.95 1.58
N LEU A 80 18.47 2.00 1.24
CA LEU A 80 18.62 1.10 0.10
C LEU A 80 18.64 1.86 -1.24
N MET A 81 17.81 2.89 -1.37
CA MET A 81 17.74 3.72 -2.59
C MET A 81 18.99 4.59 -2.74
N ARG A 82 19.38 5.34 -1.71
CA ARG A 82 20.54 6.25 -1.76
C ARG A 82 21.86 5.51 -1.98
N ALA A 83 22.02 4.32 -1.40
CA ALA A 83 23.18 3.48 -1.66
C ALA A 83 23.18 2.88 -3.07
N GLY A 84 22.07 2.93 -3.82
CA GLY A 84 21.91 2.25 -5.11
C GLY A 84 21.79 0.72 -4.97
N ALA A 85 21.55 0.20 -3.77
CA ALA A 85 21.49 -1.23 -3.50
C ALA A 85 20.31 -1.91 -4.20
N ALA A 86 19.14 -1.26 -4.22
CA ALA A 86 17.96 -1.74 -4.93
C ALA A 86 18.20 -1.82 -6.45
N ASN A 87 18.85 -0.81 -7.03
CA ASN A 87 19.21 -0.78 -8.45
C ASN A 87 20.23 -1.87 -8.80
N ALA A 88 21.29 -2.03 -8.00
CA ALA A 88 22.30 -3.07 -8.23
C ALA A 88 21.71 -4.48 -8.18
N PHE A 89 20.79 -4.74 -7.25
CA PHE A 89 20.05 -5.99 -7.17
C PHE A 89 19.20 -6.23 -8.42
N SER A 90 18.41 -5.25 -8.80
CA SER A 90 17.54 -5.32 -9.96
C SER A 90 18.33 -5.51 -11.28
N HIS A 91 19.41 -4.76 -11.49
CA HIS A 91 20.26 -4.88 -12.68
C HIS A 91 20.93 -6.26 -12.78
N ALA A 92 21.38 -6.82 -11.67
CA ALA A 92 22.02 -8.13 -11.68
C ALA A 92 21.04 -9.25 -12.11
N LEU A 93 19.78 -9.15 -11.73
CA LEU A 93 18.74 -10.11 -12.15
C LEU A 93 18.30 -9.85 -13.59
N ALA A 94 18.15 -8.59 -13.97
CA ALA A 94 17.76 -8.13 -15.31
C ALA A 94 18.74 -8.60 -16.40
N SER A 95 20.05 -8.67 -16.09
CA SER A 95 21.08 -9.10 -17.03
C SER A 95 20.88 -10.54 -17.57
N LYS A 96 20.08 -11.37 -16.90
CA LYS A 96 19.79 -12.74 -17.27
C LYS A 96 18.65 -12.88 -18.30
N ALA A 97 17.93 -11.80 -18.62
CA ALA A 97 16.82 -11.82 -19.57
C ALA A 97 17.33 -12.11 -20.99
N LYS A 98 16.64 -13.04 -21.71
CA LYS A 98 17.00 -13.48 -23.06
C LYS A 98 15.90 -13.24 -24.10
N SER A 99 14.69 -12.88 -23.67
CA SER A 99 13.51 -12.66 -24.53
C SER A 99 12.54 -11.70 -23.85
N ALA A 100 11.54 -11.19 -24.58
CA ALA A 100 10.48 -10.34 -24.03
C ALA A 100 9.77 -11.02 -22.84
N GLY A 101 9.34 -12.27 -22.99
CA GLY A 101 8.70 -13.03 -21.92
C GLY A 101 9.61 -13.25 -20.71
N SER A 102 10.91 -13.56 -20.93
CA SER A 102 11.84 -13.70 -19.81
C SER A 102 12.12 -12.35 -19.13
N ALA A 103 12.15 -11.24 -19.88
CA ALA A 103 12.29 -9.90 -19.27
C ALA A 103 11.12 -9.59 -18.35
N LEU A 104 9.88 -9.85 -18.80
CA LEU A 104 8.69 -9.65 -17.96
C LEU A 104 8.65 -10.60 -16.75
N LEU A 105 9.07 -11.87 -16.90
CA LEU A 105 9.17 -12.80 -15.77
C LEU A 105 10.23 -12.38 -14.75
N TYR A 106 11.37 -11.85 -15.19
CA TYR A 106 12.38 -11.31 -14.27
C TYR A 106 11.88 -10.03 -13.60
N THR A 107 11.10 -9.19 -14.31
CA THR A 107 10.42 -8.03 -13.70
C THR A 107 9.48 -8.48 -12.57
N TRP A 108 8.63 -9.47 -12.87
CA TRP A 108 7.71 -10.07 -11.89
C TRP A 108 8.47 -10.65 -10.68
N LEU A 109 9.53 -11.42 -10.93
CA LEU A 109 10.35 -12.00 -9.85
C LEU A 109 11.00 -10.91 -8.97
N LEU A 110 11.50 -9.84 -9.59
CA LEU A 110 12.03 -8.68 -8.87
C LEU A 110 10.95 -8.03 -8.00
N GLY A 111 9.74 -7.86 -8.54
CA GLY A 111 8.60 -7.34 -7.80
C GLY A 111 8.24 -8.20 -6.58
N LEU A 112 8.33 -9.54 -6.70
CA LEU A 112 8.13 -10.44 -5.56
C LEU A 112 9.22 -10.32 -4.51
N LEU A 113 10.45 -10.01 -4.90
CA LEU A 113 11.61 -9.92 -3.99
C LEU A 113 11.75 -8.55 -3.33
N ILE A 114 11.24 -7.49 -3.97
CA ILE A 114 11.22 -6.13 -3.43
C ILE A 114 9.82 -5.84 -2.84
N PHE A 115 9.45 -6.59 -1.82
CA PHE A 115 8.10 -6.58 -1.22
C PHE A 115 7.97 -5.61 -0.03
N ILE A 116 9.05 -5.00 0.43
CA ILE A 116 9.07 -4.18 1.66
C ILE A 116 8.07 -3.03 1.56
N ASP A 117 8.03 -2.40 0.38
CA ASP A 117 7.22 -1.23 0.11
C ASP A 117 6.91 -1.13 -1.39
N ASP A 118 5.69 -0.72 -1.73
CA ASP A 118 5.23 -0.62 -3.12
C ASP A 118 5.87 0.54 -3.88
N TYR A 119 6.21 1.66 -3.22
CA TYR A 119 6.90 2.78 -3.85
C TYR A 119 8.34 2.40 -4.23
N LEU A 120 9.05 1.74 -3.31
CA LEU A 120 10.37 1.19 -3.59
C LEU A 120 10.31 0.21 -4.75
N ASN A 121 9.32 -0.70 -4.74
CA ASN A 121 9.11 -1.67 -5.81
C ASN A 121 8.91 -0.96 -7.14
N ALA A 122 7.91 -0.07 -7.23
CA ALA A 122 7.56 0.64 -8.46
C ALA A 122 8.73 1.39 -9.08
N LEU A 123 9.48 2.13 -8.30
CA LEU A 123 10.60 2.94 -8.78
C LEU A 123 11.84 2.11 -9.11
N ALA A 124 12.25 1.20 -8.21
CA ALA A 124 13.48 0.42 -8.39
C ALA A 124 13.33 -0.63 -9.50
N VAL A 125 12.23 -1.39 -9.53
CA VAL A 125 12.00 -2.40 -10.56
C VAL A 125 11.73 -1.76 -11.92
N GLY A 126 10.85 -0.74 -11.95
CA GLY A 126 10.51 -0.01 -13.17
C GLY A 126 11.75 0.57 -13.85
N SER A 127 12.55 1.35 -13.13
CA SER A 127 13.75 1.98 -13.68
C SER A 127 14.81 0.98 -14.14
N ALA A 128 15.08 -0.06 -13.35
CA ALA A 128 16.10 -1.06 -13.67
C ALA A 128 15.72 -1.92 -14.88
N MET A 129 14.44 -2.25 -15.04
CA MET A 129 13.97 -3.11 -16.12
C MET A 129 13.69 -2.37 -17.43
N ARG A 130 13.61 -1.03 -17.40
CA ARG A 130 13.29 -0.19 -18.55
C ARG A 130 14.19 -0.48 -19.76
N LYS A 131 15.51 -0.38 -19.59
CA LYS A 131 16.48 -0.63 -20.68
C LYS A 131 16.42 -2.07 -21.21
N VAL A 132 16.14 -3.04 -20.33
CA VAL A 132 16.05 -4.45 -20.70
C VAL A 132 14.79 -4.73 -21.50
N THR A 133 13.64 -4.22 -21.05
CA THR A 133 12.37 -4.36 -21.76
C THR A 133 12.37 -3.61 -23.09
N ASP A 134 12.99 -2.42 -23.18
CA ASP A 134 13.19 -1.68 -24.42
C ASP A 134 14.00 -2.49 -25.46
N LYS A 135 15.06 -3.17 -25.02
CA LYS A 135 15.88 -4.05 -25.88
C LYS A 135 15.06 -5.16 -26.53
N PHE A 136 14.07 -5.69 -25.83
CA PHE A 136 13.18 -6.73 -26.33
C PHE A 136 11.88 -6.18 -26.92
N ARG A 137 11.77 -4.89 -27.15
CA ARG A 137 10.60 -4.21 -27.73
C ARG A 137 9.30 -4.48 -26.96
N VAL A 138 9.40 -4.64 -25.66
CA VAL A 138 8.23 -4.64 -24.75
C VAL A 138 7.78 -3.20 -24.57
N SER A 139 6.48 -2.93 -24.64
CA SER A 139 5.98 -1.58 -24.40
C SER A 139 6.19 -1.16 -22.95
N ARG A 140 6.39 0.12 -22.70
CA ARG A 140 6.62 0.65 -21.35
C ARG A 140 5.36 0.53 -20.49
N GLU A 141 4.18 0.57 -21.10
CA GLU A 141 2.90 0.33 -20.44
C GLU A 141 2.80 -1.14 -19.97
N MET A 142 3.33 -2.10 -20.73
CA MET A 142 3.39 -3.50 -20.30
C MET A 142 4.39 -3.68 -19.15
N LEU A 143 5.52 -2.97 -19.16
CA LEU A 143 6.43 -2.93 -18.02
C LEU A 143 5.73 -2.34 -16.78
N ALA A 144 5.04 -1.21 -16.94
CA ALA A 144 4.31 -0.56 -15.85
C ALA A 144 3.23 -1.49 -15.27
N TYR A 145 2.50 -2.23 -16.12
CA TYR A 145 1.52 -3.23 -15.68
C TYR A 145 2.15 -4.33 -14.81
N VAL A 146 3.31 -4.87 -15.20
CA VAL A 146 3.99 -5.90 -14.41
C VAL A 146 4.46 -5.34 -13.08
N VAL A 147 5.02 -4.13 -13.09
CA VAL A 147 5.50 -3.44 -11.90
C VAL A 147 4.35 -3.16 -10.93
N ASP A 148 3.26 -2.56 -11.40
CA ASP A 148 2.09 -2.22 -10.59
C ASP A 148 1.40 -3.46 -10.00
N SER A 149 1.24 -4.52 -10.81
CA SER A 149 0.68 -5.80 -10.37
C SER A 149 1.55 -6.53 -9.35
N THR A 150 2.80 -6.11 -9.15
CA THR A 150 3.74 -6.68 -8.17
C THR A 150 4.18 -5.69 -7.09
N ALA A 151 3.72 -4.45 -7.14
CA ALA A 151 3.96 -3.46 -6.09
C ALA A 151 2.94 -3.64 -4.95
N ALA A 152 1.86 -2.88 -4.93
CA ALA A 152 0.84 -2.98 -3.88
C ALA A 152 0.27 -4.39 -3.70
N PRO A 153 -0.07 -5.18 -4.77
CA PRO A 153 -0.59 -6.53 -4.59
C PRO A 153 0.36 -7.48 -3.85
N ILE A 154 1.67 -7.36 -4.04
CA ILE A 154 2.62 -8.20 -3.30
C ILE A 154 2.84 -7.68 -1.88
N CYS A 155 2.92 -6.36 -1.70
CA CYS A 155 3.09 -5.77 -0.37
C CYS A 155 1.97 -6.19 0.60
N VAL A 156 0.71 -6.27 0.14
CA VAL A 156 -0.39 -6.74 0.99
C VAL A 156 -0.37 -8.24 1.27
N LEU A 157 0.32 -9.04 0.47
CA LEU A 157 0.42 -10.50 0.68
C LEU A 157 1.58 -10.89 1.59
N VAL A 158 2.53 -9.99 1.83
CA VAL A 158 3.72 -10.25 2.63
C VAL A 158 3.59 -9.60 4.02
N PRO A 159 3.59 -10.39 5.11
CA PRO A 159 3.26 -9.90 6.45
C PRO A 159 4.32 -9.01 7.13
N VAL A 160 5.41 -8.70 6.46
CA VAL A 160 6.51 -7.84 6.94
C VAL A 160 6.76 -6.65 6.00
N SER A 161 5.70 -6.18 5.35
CA SER A 161 5.68 -4.98 4.50
C SER A 161 5.14 -3.77 5.24
N THR A 162 5.34 -2.57 4.67
CA THR A 162 4.71 -1.33 5.16
C THR A 162 3.18 -1.44 5.21
N TRP A 163 2.58 -2.15 4.25
CA TRP A 163 1.14 -2.37 4.19
C TRP A 163 0.64 -3.28 5.31
N ALA A 164 1.32 -4.40 5.55
CA ALA A 164 0.94 -5.33 6.62
C ALA A 164 0.98 -4.67 7.99
N VAL A 165 2.04 -3.89 8.25
CA VAL A 165 2.18 -3.14 9.51
C VAL A 165 1.08 -2.10 9.67
N PHE A 166 0.79 -1.34 8.63
CA PHE A 166 -0.30 -0.36 8.64
C PHE A 166 -1.65 -1.03 8.95
N PHE A 167 -2.00 -2.07 8.19
CA PHE A 167 -3.29 -2.73 8.38
C PHE A 167 -3.40 -3.44 9.73
N ALA A 168 -2.32 -4.08 10.21
CA ALA A 168 -2.28 -4.68 11.53
C ALA A 168 -2.54 -3.63 12.62
N GLY A 169 -1.88 -2.48 12.53
CA GLY A 169 -2.12 -1.36 13.42
C GLY A 169 -3.56 -0.86 13.36
N VAL A 170 -4.15 -0.67 12.18
CA VAL A 170 -5.56 -0.26 12.07
C VAL A 170 -6.53 -1.31 12.64
N LEU A 171 -6.23 -2.60 12.55
CA LEU A 171 -7.05 -3.67 13.14
C LEU A 171 -7.04 -3.62 14.68
N GLU A 172 -5.87 -3.43 15.29
CA GLU A 172 -5.74 -3.30 16.74
C GLU A 172 -6.47 -2.06 17.26
N VAL A 173 -6.28 -0.94 16.60
CA VAL A 173 -6.90 0.35 16.88
C VAL A 173 -8.41 0.33 16.80
N SER A 174 -8.93 -0.45 15.86
CA SER A 174 -10.36 -0.60 15.69
C SER A 174 -10.98 -1.62 16.63
N ASP A 175 -10.26 -2.06 17.69
CA ASP A 175 -10.65 -3.10 18.64
C ASP A 175 -11.09 -4.43 17.97
N VAL A 176 -10.55 -4.70 16.79
CA VAL A 176 -10.78 -5.95 16.04
C VAL A 176 -9.79 -7.03 16.44
N ALA A 177 -8.60 -6.60 16.85
CA ALA A 177 -7.56 -7.46 17.41
C ALA A 177 -7.09 -6.89 18.75
N GLU A 178 -6.69 -7.75 19.67
CA GLU A 178 -6.02 -7.34 20.89
C GLU A 178 -4.65 -6.67 20.55
N PRO A 179 -4.15 -5.79 21.42
CA PRO A 179 -2.82 -5.18 21.22
C PRO A 179 -1.73 -6.23 21.04
N GLY A 180 -0.98 -6.15 19.93
CA GLY A 180 0.03 -7.13 19.53
C GLY A 180 -0.48 -8.32 18.71
N GLU A 181 -1.79 -8.49 18.54
CA GLU A 181 -2.39 -9.60 17.76
C GLU A 181 -2.83 -9.18 16.34
N GLY A 182 -2.76 -7.89 16.00
CA GLY A 182 -3.19 -7.37 14.71
C GLY A 182 -2.45 -8.01 13.54
N LEU A 183 -1.15 -8.26 13.68
CA LEU A 183 -0.36 -8.93 12.65
C LEU A 183 -0.77 -10.40 12.49
N ALA A 184 -1.08 -11.12 13.56
CA ALA A 184 -1.54 -12.52 13.50
C ALA A 184 -2.90 -12.60 12.79
N LEU A 185 -3.83 -11.69 13.11
CA LEU A 185 -5.12 -11.58 12.43
C LEU A 185 -4.96 -11.22 10.96
N TYR A 186 -4.05 -10.29 10.64
CA TYR A 186 -3.70 -9.95 9.25
C TYR A 186 -3.19 -11.17 8.47
N ILE A 187 -2.25 -11.94 9.04
CA ILE A 187 -1.71 -13.15 8.42
C ILE A 187 -2.81 -14.17 8.14
N SER A 188 -3.74 -14.36 9.07
CA SER A 188 -4.88 -15.27 8.90
C SER A 188 -5.84 -14.82 7.78
N SER A 189 -5.82 -13.53 7.43
CA SER A 189 -6.65 -12.94 6.38
C SER A 189 -6.03 -13.07 4.97
N ILE A 190 -4.72 -13.33 4.84
CA ILE A 190 -4.01 -13.41 3.55
C ILE A 190 -4.65 -14.41 2.58
N PRO A 191 -5.09 -15.63 2.98
CA PRO A 191 -5.73 -16.57 2.06
C PRO A 191 -7.03 -16.05 1.42
N TYR A 192 -7.66 -15.05 2.03
CA TYR A 192 -8.90 -14.43 1.55
C TYR A 192 -8.66 -13.14 0.74
N MET A 193 -7.41 -12.71 0.57
CA MET A 193 -7.02 -11.56 -0.26
C MET A 193 -6.98 -11.97 -1.74
N LEU A 194 -8.14 -12.26 -2.33
CA LEU A 194 -8.23 -12.86 -3.65
C LEU A 194 -7.73 -11.94 -4.76
N TYR A 195 -8.04 -10.65 -4.72
CA TYR A 195 -7.61 -9.72 -5.77
C TYR A 195 -6.08 -9.61 -5.90
N PRO A 196 -5.31 -9.34 -4.83
CA PRO A 196 -3.85 -9.30 -4.92
C PRO A 196 -3.24 -10.60 -5.41
N LEU A 197 -3.77 -11.74 -4.96
CA LEU A 197 -3.33 -13.06 -5.42
C LEU A 197 -3.53 -13.23 -6.92
N ILE A 198 -4.73 -12.90 -7.42
CA ILE A 198 -5.06 -13.02 -8.85
C ILE A 198 -4.21 -12.04 -9.67
N ALA A 199 -4.08 -10.78 -9.25
CA ALA A 199 -3.30 -9.76 -9.93
C ALA A 199 -1.83 -10.21 -10.09
N ALA A 200 -1.20 -10.69 -9.02
CA ALA A 200 0.17 -11.18 -9.05
C ALA A 200 0.35 -12.41 -9.92
N LEU A 201 -0.61 -13.37 -9.91
CA LEU A 201 -0.57 -14.59 -10.70
C LEU A 201 -0.93 -14.38 -12.18
N MET A 202 -1.65 -13.32 -12.51
CA MET A 202 -1.98 -12.95 -13.89
C MET A 202 -0.71 -12.60 -14.68
N VAL A 203 0.27 -11.95 -14.05
CA VAL A 203 1.50 -11.49 -14.71
C VAL A 203 2.28 -12.60 -15.42
N PRO A 204 2.61 -13.77 -14.81
CA PRO A 204 3.28 -14.86 -15.50
C PRO A 204 2.49 -15.42 -16.71
N LEU A 205 1.16 -15.37 -16.65
CA LEU A 205 0.32 -15.83 -17.76
C LEU A 205 0.40 -14.86 -18.95
N VAL A 206 0.42 -13.56 -18.68
CA VAL A 206 0.63 -12.51 -19.70
C VAL A 206 2.07 -12.56 -20.22
N ALA A 207 3.07 -12.65 -19.36
CA ALA A 207 4.49 -12.70 -19.72
C ALA A 207 4.84 -13.90 -20.60
N THR A 208 4.19 -15.04 -20.38
CA THR A 208 4.38 -16.27 -21.19
C THR A 208 3.52 -16.31 -22.45
N GLY A 209 2.69 -15.30 -22.71
CA GLY A 209 1.81 -15.22 -23.87
C GLY A 209 0.59 -16.14 -23.80
N ARG A 210 0.31 -16.76 -22.64
CA ARG A 210 -0.93 -17.56 -22.43
C ARG A 210 -2.16 -16.67 -22.42
N ILE A 211 -2.02 -15.47 -21.88
CA ILE A 211 -3.00 -14.39 -22.00
C ILE A 211 -2.41 -13.36 -22.97
N PRO A 212 -3.08 -13.10 -24.11
CA PRO A 212 -2.61 -12.11 -25.07
C PRO A 212 -2.75 -10.70 -24.53
N ALA A 213 -2.04 -9.74 -25.14
CA ALA A 213 -2.25 -8.33 -24.84
C ALA A 213 -3.70 -7.93 -25.16
N LEU A 214 -4.39 -7.39 -24.14
CA LEU A 214 -5.80 -7.03 -24.17
C LEU A 214 -6.01 -5.54 -24.46
N GLY A 215 -7.15 -5.18 -25.04
CA GLY A 215 -7.58 -3.79 -25.20
C GLY A 215 -6.49 -2.87 -25.77
N MET A 216 -6.29 -1.72 -25.12
CA MET A 216 -5.31 -0.71 -25.53
C MET A 216 -3.86 -1.19 -25.35
N MET A 217 -3.58 -2.13 -24.46
CA MET A 217 -2.26 -2.74 -24.30
C MET A 217 -1.78 -3.43 -25.57
N LYS A 218 -2.70 -4.04 -26.35
CA LYS A 218 -2.38 -4.64 -27.64
C LYS A 218 -1.86 -3.61 -28.65
N ALA A 219 -2.46 -2.42 -28.67
CA ALA A 219 -2.03 -1.32 -29.54
C ALA A 219 -0.66 -0.77 -29.09
N ALA A 220 -0.47 -0.57 -27.78
CA ALA A 220 0.81 -0.13 -27.21
C ALA A 220 1.94 -1.12 -27.53
N GLN A 221 1.71 -2.41 -27.34
CA GLN A 221 2.69 -3.46 -27.65
C GLN A 221 2.99 -3.55 -29.16
N ALA A 222 1.98 -3.40 -30.03
CA ALA A 222 2.18 -3.38 -31.48
C ALA A 222 3.05 -2.17 -31.90
N LYS A 223 2.80 -0.98 -31.31
CA LYS A 223 3.58 0.24 -31.55
C LYS A 223 5.04 0.05 -31.12
N ALA A 224 5.27 -0.49 -29.91
CA ALA A 224 6.61 -0.77 -29.39
C ALA A 224 7.37 -1.79 -30.25
N THR A 225 6.69 -2.81 -30.77
CA THR A 225 7.28 -3.83 -31.65
C THR A 225 7.69 -3.26 -33.01
N ALA A 226 6.87 -2.37 -33.60
CA ALA A 226 7.13 -1.76 -34.90
C ALA A 226 8.22 -0.68 -34.82
N ASN A 227 8.10 0.26 -33.91
CA ASN A 227 8.88 1.51 -33.90
C ASN A 227 9.93 1.58 -32.75
N GLY A 228 9.96 0.58 -31.85
CA GLY A 228 10.62 0.70 -30.56
C GLY A 228 9.84 1.60 -29.62
N ASN A 229 10.31 1.70 -28.38
CA ASN A 229 9.76 2.65 -27.43
C ASN A 229 10.28 4.04 -27.80
N ALA A 230 9.42 4.89 -28.36
CA ALA A 230 9.75 6.29 -28.57
C ALA A 230 10.19 6.90 -27.23
N THR A 231 11.25 7.67 -27.26
CA THR A 231 11.72 8.45 -26.10
C THR A 231 10.63 9.46 -25.77
N HIS A 232 9.69 9.09 -24.89
CA HIS A 232 8.92 10.08 -24.18
C HIS A 232 9.95 10.83 -23.32
N GLN A 233 10.17 12.11 -23.62
CA GLN A 233 10.88 13.00 -22.72
C GLN A 233 9.98 13.13 -21.47
N ASN A 234 10.25 12.27 -20.49
CA ASN A 234 9.53 12.32 -19.24
C ASN A 234 10.05 13.50 -18.42
N GLU A 235 9.19 14.49 -18.22
CA GLU A 235 9.41 15.56 -17.24
C GLU A 235 9.62 15.04 -15.79
N PHE A 236 9.40 13.74 -15.56
CA PHE A 236 9.51 13.06 -14.26
C PHE A 236 10.50 11.88 -14.30
N ALA A 237 11.56 11.97 -15.08
CA ALA A 237 12.61 10.95 -15.03
C ALA A 237 13.23 10.94 -13.62
N VAL A 238 13.02 9.84 -12.88
CA VAL A 238 13.83 9.57 -11.69
C VAL A 238 15.28 9.57 -12.13
N GLU A 239 16.11 10.43 -11.54
CA GLU A 239 17.54 10.47 -11.84
C GLU A 239 18.11 9.06 -11.66
N GLU A 240 18.69 8.52 -12.75
CA GLU A 240 19.39 7.25 -12.66
C GLU A 240 20.60 7.47 -11.74
N ILE A 241 20.58 6.82 -10.56
CA ILE A 241 21.77 6.78 -9.72
C ILE A 241 22.82 5.97 -10.51
N GLU A 242 23.88 6.63 -10.94
CA GLU A 242 24.97 5.99 -11.66
C GLU A 242 25.51 4.82 -10.81
N ASP A 243 25.62 3.65 -11.44
CA ASP A 243 26.23 2.48 -10.80
C ASP A 243 27.71 2.78 -10.52
N SER A 244 28.01 3.07 -9.27
CA SER A 244 29.39 3.35 -8.83
C SER A 244 30.32 2.13 -8.93
N GLY A 245 29.83 0.97 -9.37
CA GLY A 245 30.55 -0.30 -9.47
C GLY A 245 30.95 -0.91 -8.09
N ARG A 246 30.69 -0.20 -6.99
CA ARG A 246 30.99 -0.66 -5.62
C ARG A 246 29.83 -1.40 -4.99
N VAL A 247 28.60 -1.10 -5.42
CA VAL A 247 27.38 -1.67 -4.85
C VAL A 247 27.13 -3.04 -5.47
N ARG A 248 26.83 -4.03 -4.63
CA ARG A 248 26.60 -5.41 -5.03
C ARG A 248 25.25 -5.90 -4.48
N ILE A 249 24.77 -6.99 -5.02
CA ILE A 249 23.49 -7.62 -4.65
C ILE A 249 23.33 -7.80 -3.13
N TYR A 250 24.39 -8.16 -2.42
CA TYR A 250 24.30 -8.41 -0.99
C TYR A 250 24.05 -7.14 -0.16
N HIS A 251 24.29 -5.94 -0.70
CA HIS A 251 23.95 -4.69 -0.02
C HIS A 251 22.43 -4.49 0.06
N PHE A 252 21.67 -5.09 -0.84
CA PHE A 252 20.21 -5.16 -0.75
C PHE A 252 19.76 -6.35 0.09
N LEU A 253 20.33 -7.55 -0.16
CA LEU A 253 19.86 -8.77 0.47
C LEU A 253 20.13 -8.83 1.97
N LEU A 254 21.30 -8.36 2.45
CA LEU A 254 21.63 -8.44 3.87
C LEU A 254 20.69 -7.62 4.75
N PRO A 255 20.35 -6.35 4.45
CA PRO A 255 19.33 -5.61 5.17
C PRO A 255 17.96 -6.31 5.21
N VAL A 256 17.51 -6.85 4.08
CA VAL A 256 16.22 -7.57 4.00
C VAL A 256 16.24 -8.85 4.81
N VAL A 257 17.31 -9.65 4.67
CA VAL A 257 17.50 -10.88 5.46
C VAL A 257 17.64 -10.56 6.94
N ALA A 258 18.30 -9.47 7.31
CA ALA A 258 18.38 -9.02 8.70
C ALA A 258 17.00 -8.67 9.25
N MET A 259 16.19 -7.92 8.50
CA MET A 259 14.82 -7.59 8.91
C MET A 259 14.00 -8.86 9.16
N LEU A 260 13.93 -9.76 8.18
CA LEU A 260 13.20 -11.02 8.29
C LEU A 260 13.75 -11.93 9.39
N GLY A 261 15.07 -12.08 9.42
CA GLY A 261 15.75 -12.97 10.37
C GLY A 261 15.56 -12.54 11.82
N PHE A 262 15.69 -11.24 12.11
CA PHE A 262 15.47 -10.73 13.46
C PHE A 262 13.98 -10.72 13.80
N SER A 263 13.06 -10.39 12.88
CA SER A 263 11.63 -10.50 13.15
C SER A 263 11.25 -11.94 13.54
N ILE A 264 11.70 -12.93 12.78
CA ILE A 264 11.41 -14.34 13.09
C ILE A 264 12.09 -14.79 14.39
N TRP A 265 13.33 -14.35 14.65
CA TRP A 265 14.07 -14.70 15.87
C TRP A 265 13.40 -14.20 17.15
N TYR A 266 12.67 -13.09 17.08
CA TYR A 266 11.93 -12.47 18.18
C TYR A 266 10.41 -12.66 18.02
N ASP A 267 9.96 -13.88 17.68
CA ASP A 267 8.54 -14.27 17.63
C ASP A 267 7.66 -13.43 16.69
N LEU A 268 8.19 -13.10 15.51
CA LEU A 268 7.57 -12.22 14.52
C LEU A 268 7.47 -10.74 14.94
N ASP A 269 8.28 -10.31 15.89
CA ASP A 269 8.34 -8.89 16.25
C ASP A 269 8.99 -8.06 15.12
N VAL A 270 8.13 -7.37 14.37
CA VAL A 270 8.53 -6.54 13.24
C VAL A 270 9.27 -5.29 13.69
N GLN A 271 8.97 -4.74 14.88
CA GLN A 271 9.65 -3.56 15.42
C GLN A 271 11.11 -3.87 15.73
N ILE A 272 11.39 -4.98 16.39
CA ILE A 272 12.78 -5.42 16.63
C ILE A 272 13.45 -5.72 15.29
N GLY A 273 12.77 -6.44 14.40
CA GLY A 273 13.30 -6.79 13.08
C GLY A 273 13.76 -5.58 12.27
N ILE A 274 12.92 -4.56 12.14
CA ILE A 274 13.26 -3.35 11.36
C ILE A 274 14.32 -2.50 12.06
N THR A 275 14.27 -2.39 13.40
CA THR A 275 15.28 -1.66 14.17
C THR A 275 16.68 -2.25 13.95
N MET A 276 16.79 -3.58 14.06
CA MET A 276 18.05 -4.29 13.83
C MET A 276 18.51 -4.21 12.38
N ALA A 277 17.56 -4.27 11.42
CA ALA A 277 17.88 -4.12 9.99
C ALA A 277 18.44 -2.73 9.66
N VAL A 278 17.83 -1.66 10.17
CA VAL A 278 18.33 -0.29 9.96
C VAL A 278 19.72 -0.13 10.59
N ALA A 279 19.91 -0.59 11.84
CA ALA A 279 21.19 -0.54 12.51
C ALA A 279 22.28 -1.32 11.75
N ALA A 280 21.98 -2.56 11.34
CA ALA A 280 22.88 -3.39 10.54
C ALA A 280 23.22 -2.75 9.19
N THR A 281 22.25 -2.11 8.54
CA THR A 281 22.43 -1.40 7.25
C THR A 281 23.36 -0.20 7.42
N ILE A 282 23.17 0.61 8.45
CA ILE A 282 24.04 1.75 8.77
C ILE A 282 25.48 1.27 9.00
N VAL A 283 25.66 0.21 9.79
CA VAL A 283 26.99 -0.37 10.04
C VAL A 283 27.61 -0.91 8.74
N LEU A 284 26.84 -1.68 7.96
CA LEU A 284 27.31 -2.26 6.70
C LEU A 284 27.76 -1.19 5.72
N TYR A 285 26.94 -0.16 5.51
CA TYR A 285 27.22 0.91 4.55
C TYR A 285 28.33 1.85 5.02
N GLY A 286 28.39 2.11 6.33
CA GLY A 286 29.46 2.91 6.93
C GLY A 286 30.83 2.23 6.85
N VAL A 287 30.92 0.94 7.23
CA VAL A 287 32.18 0.16 7.16
C VAL A 287 32.67 0.03 5.71
N GLN A 288 31.76 -0.17 4.77
CA GLN A 288 32.11 -0.28 3.34
C GLN A 288 32.21 1.08 2.64
N ARG A 289 31.97 2.17 3.35
CA ARG A 289 32.03 3.55 2.82
C ARG A 289 31.17 3.74 1.57
N LEU A 290 29.99 3.14 1.55
CA LEU A 290 29.02 3.33 0.48
C LEU A 290 28.32 4.66 0.62
N LEU A 291 28.01 5.07 1.85
CA LEU A 291 27.47 6.36 2.25
C LEU A 291 28.29 6.93 3.39
N THR A 292 28.36 8.23 3.48
CA THR A 292 28.92 8.94 4.64
C THR A 292 27.94 8.87 5.82
N TRP A 293 28.42 9.08 7.03
CA TRP A 293 27.58 9.13 8.23
C TRP A 293 26.45 10.16 8.09
N THR A 294 26.78 11.34 7.57
CA THR A 294 25.78 12.39 7.34
C THR A 294 24.68 11.94 6.36
N GLU A 295 25.08 11.37 5.22
CA GLU A 295 24.11 10.85 4.22
C GLU A 295 23.23 9.75 4.79
N MET A 296 23.75 8.88 5.66
CA MET A 296 22.95 7.82 6.29
C MET A 296 21.93 8.38 7.27
N PHE A 297 22.31 9.34 8.13
CA PHE A 297 21.35 9.96 9.04
C PHE A 297 20.34 10.84 8.30
N ASP A 298 20.73 11.53 7.24
CA ASP A 298 19.82 12.25 6.37
C ASP A 298 18.82 11.29 5.68
N ALA A 299 19.29 10.10 5.25
CA ALA A 299 18.43 9.07 4.67
C ALA A 299 17.39 8.55 5.69
N VAL A 300 17.81 8.34 6.95
CA VAL A 300 16.89 7.94 8.04
C VAL A 300 15.80 8.99 8.23
N LEU A 301 16.15 10.26 8.33
CA LEU A 301 15.19 11.35 8.51
C LEU A 301 14.27 11.52 7.28
N GLU A 302 14.81 11.39 6.07
CA GLU A 302 14.03 11.45 4.84
C GLU A 302 13.03 10.29 4.76
N GLY A 303 13.44 9.08 5.15
CA GLY A 303 12.58 7.92 5.19
C GLY A 303 11.39 8.10 6.15
N ILE A 304 11.63 8.65 7.33
CA ILE A 304 10.53 9.02 8.25
C ILE A 304 9.59 10.03 7.59
N LYS A 305 10.12 11.07 6.93
CA LYS A 305 9.30 12.09 6.25
C LYS A 305 8.43 11.50 5.14
N ILE A 306 8.92 10.51 4.40
CA ILE A 306 8.14 9.83 3.34
C ILE A 306 6.92 9.11 3.94
N MET A 307 7.04 8.56 5.15
CA MET A 307 5.94 7.88 5.83
C MET A 307 4.94 8.82 6.53
N VAL A 308 5.25 10.10 6.70
CA VAL A 308 4.36 11.06 7.38
C VAL A 308 2.93 11.07 6.85
N PRO A 309 2.66 11.04 5.53
CA PRO A 309 1.28 11.00 5.03
C PRO A 309 0.52 9.76 5.51
N ALA A 310 1.11 8.57 5.42
CA ALA A 310 0.49 7.32 5.88
C ALA A 310 0.26 7.35 7.40
N LEU A 311 1.25 7.79 8.17
CA LEU A 311 1.14 7.93 9.63
C LEU A 311 0.04 8.92 10.03
N THR A 312 -0.10 10.02 9.29
CA THR A 312 -1.17 11.00 9.53
C THR A 312 -2.54 10.38 9.27
N ILE A 313 -2.68 9.55 8.24
CA ILE A 313 -3.94 8.83 7.97
C ILE A 313 -4.30 7.93 9.16
N VAL A 314 -3.34 7.20 9.73
CA VAL A 314 -3.59 6.35 10.92
C VAL A 314 -4.12 7.18 12.07
N VAL A 315 -3.42 8.25 12.46
CA VAL A 315 -3.84 9.11 13.59
C VAL A 315 -5.26 9.66 13.38
N VAL A 316 -5.55 10.17 12.17
CA VAL A 316 -6.87 10.75 11.88
C VAL A 316 -7.95 9.67 11.78
N ALA A 317 -7.61 8.45 11.34
CA ALA A 317 -8.53 7.32 11.32
C ALA A 317 -8.96 6.91 12.73
N PHE A 318 -8.05 6.95 13.70
CA PHE A 318 -8.36 6.76 15.11
C PHE A 318 -9.33 7.80 15.65
N MET A 319 -9.04 9.06 15.38
CA MET A 319 -9.97 10.12 15.76
C MET A 319 -11.34 9.91 15.12
N PHE A 320 -11.37 9.47 13.87
CA PHE A 320 -12.59 9.18 13.15
C PHE A 320 -13.38 8.01 13.79
N LYS A 321 -12.68 6.91 14.14
CA LYS A 321 -13.27 5.79 14.89
C LYS A 321 -13.89 6.26 16.18
N GLU A 322 -13.12 6.95 17.04
CA GLU A 322 -13.56 7.43 18.35
C GLU A 322 -14.82 8.30 18.25
N VAL A 323 -14.88 9.20 17.27
CA VAL A 323 -16.04 10.07 17.04
C VAL A 323 -17.26 9.26 16.60
N ASN A 324 -17.09 8.27 15.71
CA ASN A 324 -18.17 7.41 15.25
C ASN A 324 -18.71 6.49 16.37
N ASP A 325 -17.85 5.99 17.23
CA ASP A 325 -18.24 5.17 18.37
C ASP A 325 -19.06 5.99 19.39
N ARG A 326 -18.65 7.24 19.66
CA ARG A 326 -19.43 8.16 20.51
C ARG A 326 -20.80 8.48 19.92
N LEU A 327 -20.93 8.52 18.60
CA LEU A 327 -22.21 8.73 17.88
C LEU A 327 -23.05 7.46 17.74
N GLY A 328 -22.52 6.29 18.11
CA GLY A 328 -23.21 5.00 17.99
C GLY A 328 -23.35 4.49 16.55
N LEU A 329 -22.45 4.91 15.63
CA LEU A 329 -22.49 4.48 14.23
C LEU A 329 -22.49 2.96 14.06
N PRO A 330 -21.62 2.15 14.75
CA PRO A 330 -21.63 0.71 14.59
C PRO A 330 -22.99 0.10 14.94
N ILE A 331 -23.62 0.54 16.02
CA ILE A 331 -24.92 0.03 16.49
C ILE A 331 -26.00 0.33 15.44
N PHE A 332 -26.05 1.58 14.93
CA PHE A 332 -27.02 1.99 13.92
C PHE A 332 -26.90 1.17 12.62
N VAL A 333 -25.67 0.93 12.16
CA VAL A 333 -25.41 0.14 10.94
C VAL A 333 -25.81 -1.32 11.16
N ILE A 334 -25.45 -1.92 12.29
CA ILE A 334 -25.80 -3.30 12.61
C ILE A 334 -27.32 -3.48 12.60
N GLU A 335 -28.07 -2.63 13.34
CA GLU A 335 -29.53 -2.73 13.41
C GLU A 335 -30.22 -2.52 12.05
N GLY A 336 -29.70 -1.58 11.25
CA GLY A 336 -30.26 -1.23 9.94
C GLY A 336 -29.97 -2.22 8.83
N VAL A 337 -28.82 -2.88 8.85
CA VAL A 337 -28.30 -3.68 7.73
C VAL A 337 -28.42 -5.18 7.95
N THR A 338 -28.28 -5.66 9.19
CA THR A 338 -28.34 -7.08 9.53
C THR A 338 -29.58 -7.80 8.97
N PRO A 339 -30.83 -7.22 8.99
CA PRO A 339 -31.99 -7.91 8.44
C PRO A 339 -31.89 -8.23 6.94
N TYR A 340 -31.05 -7.54 6.19
CA TYR A 340 -30.89 -7.66 4.74
C TYR A 340 -29.61 -8.35 4.32
N MET A 341 -28.67 -8.58 5.25
CA MET A 341 -27.38 -9.20 4.97
C MET A 341 -27.32 -10.65 5.44
N THR A 342 -26.58 -11.43 4.68
CA THR A 342 -26.23 -12.81 5.04
C THR A 342 -24.72 -12.96 5.08
N ALA A 343 -24.22 -13.97 5.82
CA ALA A 343 -22.80 -14.27 5.88
C ALA A 343 -22.16 -14.50 4.49
N THR A 344 -22.93 -15.04 3.54
CA THR A 344 -22.44 -15.26 2.16
C THR A 344 -22.39 -13.99 1.33
N LEU A 345 -23.33 -13.07 1.54
CA LEU A 345 -23.47 -11.87 0.71
C LEU A 345 -22.53 -10.75 1.16
N LEU A 346 -22.27 -10.63 2.45
CA LEU A 346 -21.52 -9.53 3.03
C LEU A 346 -20.11 -9.33 2.41
N PRO A 347 -19.26 -10.36 2.29
CA PRO A 347 -17.91 -10.18 1.72
C PRO A 347 -17.95 -9.65 0.28
N LEU A 348 -18.93 -10.09 -0.52
CA LEU A 348 -19.12 -9.62 -1.89
C LEU A 348 -19.55 -8.15 -1.94
N VAL A 349 -20.51 -7.77 -1.12
CA VAL A 349 -21.01 -6.38 -1.04
C VAL A 349 -19.91 -5.46 -0.55
N VAL A 350 -19.18 -5.87 0.48
CA VAL A 350 -18.02 -5.13 1.00
C VAL A 350 -16.97 -4.94 -0.09
N PHE A 351 -16.59 -6.02 -0.77
CA PHE A 351 -15.61 -5.93 -1.86
C PHE A 351 -16.05 -4.94 -2.94
N ILE A 352 -17.25 -5.09 -3.50
CA ILE A 352 -17.72 -4.23 -4.60
C ILE A 352 -17.83 -2.77 -4.16
N THR A 353 -18.44 -2.52 -3.02
CA THR A 353 -18.65 -1.13 -2.54
C THR A 353 -17.32 -0.44 -2.24
N MET A 354 -16.43 -1.12 -1.51
CA MET A 354 -15.14 -0.55 -1.15
C MET A 354 -14.19 -0.45 -2.35
N ALA A 355 -14.26 -1.36 -3.31
CA ALA A 355 -13.52 -1.28 -4.57
C ALA A 355 -13.92 -0.04 -5.39
N LEU A 356 -15.22 0.26 -5.48
CA LEU A 356 -15.71 1.46 -6.16
C LEU A 356 -15.27 2.74 -5.45
N ILE A 357 -15.34 2.78 -4.12
CA ILE A 357 -14.89 3.93 -3.34
C ILE A 357 -13.36 4.11 -3.47
N SER A 358 -12.59 3.04 -3.35
CA SER A 358 -11.13 3.07 -3.48
C SER A 358 -10.70 3.52 -4.89
N PHE A 359 -11.37 3.01 -5.93
CA PHE A 359 -11.16 3.47 -7.31
C PHE A 359 -11.49 4.96 -7.48
N ALA A 360 -12.60 5.42 -6.92
CA ALA A 360 -13.05 6.81 -7.04
C ALA A 360 -12.20 7.81 -6.24
N THR A 361 -11.58 7.36 -5.14
CA THR A 361 -10.74 8.20 -4.28
C THR A 361 -9.26 8.15 -4.65
N GLY A 362 -8.82 7.06 -5.29
CA GLY A 362 -7.41 6.77 -5.56
C GLY A 362 -6.61 6.45 -4.30
N SER A 363 -7.28 6.24 -3.17
CA SER A 363 -6.63 5.99 -1.87
C SER A 363 -7.00 4.62 -1.33
N SER A 364 -6.00 3.79 -1.12
CA SER A 364 -6.16 2.48 -0.48
C SER A 364 -6.20 2.59 1.05
N TRP A 365 -5.30 3.39 1.61
CA TRP A 365 -5.10 3.56 3.04
C TRP A 365 -6.32 4.18 3.73
N GLY A 366 -6.84 5.29 3.16
CA GLY A 366 -7.98 6.00 3.73
C GLY A 366 -9.27 5.20 3.66
N VAL A 367 -9.49 4.45 2.59
CA VAL A 367 -10.71 3.62 2.43
C VAL A 367 -10.75 2.51 3.47
N PHE A 368 -9.63 1.83 3.70
CA PHE A 368 -9.53 0.79 4.72
C PHE A 368 -9.81 1.35 6.12
N ALA A 369 -9.18 2.49 6.45
CA ALA A 369 -9.35 3.16 7.74
C ALA A 369 -10.80 3.61 8.01
N ILE A 370 -11.53 4.05 6.96
CA ILE A 370 -12.95 4.42 7.08
C ILE A 370 -13.84 3.17 7.22
N ALA A 371 -13.50 2.10 6.50
CA ALA A 371 -14.39 0.94 6.37
C ALA A 371 -14.35 0.00 7.58
N ILE A 372 -13.20 -0.19 8.22
CA ILE A 372 -13.03 -1.15 9.33
C ILE A 372 -14.06 -0.96 10.45
N PRO A 373 -14.21 0.23 11.05
CA PRO A 373 -15.13 0.41 12.17
C PRO A 373 -16.60 0.21 11.82
N ILE A 374 -16.92 0.11 10.53
CA ILE A 374 -18.29 -0.13 10.03
C ILE A 374 -18.46 -1.60 9.66
N VAL A 375 -17.53 -2.14 8.89
CA VAL A 375 -17.65 -3.46 8.26
C VAL A 375 -17.42 -4.59 9.26
N LEU A 376 -16.46 -4.45 10.17
CA LEU A 376 -16.11 -5.56 11.07
C LEU A 376 -17.19 -5.84 12.12
N PRO A 377 -17.79 -4.85 12.81
CA PRO A 377 -18.93 -5.10 13.69
C PRO A 377 -20.13 -5.67 12.94
N LEU A 378 -20.38 -5.22 11.69
CA LEU A 378 -21.43 -5.80 10.86
C LEU A 378 -21.12 -7.25 10.48
N ALA A 379 -19.89 -7.60 10.14
CA ALA A 379 -19.46 -8.97 9.82
C ALA A 379 -19.70 -9.90 10.99
N GLU A 380 -19.31 -9.49 12.19
CA GLU A 380 -19.55 -10.25 13.42
C GLU A 380 -21.06 -10.46 13.65
N SER A 381 -21.88 -9.41 13.48
CA SER A 381 -23.34 -9.48 13.72
C SER A 381 -24.06 -10.47 12.79
N VAL A 382 -23.55 -10.71 11.58
CA VAL A 382 -24.11 -11.66 10.60
C VAL A 382 -23.36 -13.00 10.56
N GLY A 383 -22.38 -13.21 11.44
CA GLY A 383 -21.61 -14.45 11.58
C GLY A 383 -20.59 -14.68 10.48
N VAL A 384 -19.97 -13.62 9.97
CA VAL A 384 -18.82 -13.70 9.04
C VAL A 384 -17.53 -13.66 9.84
N ASP A 385 -16.63 -14.59 9.57
CA ASP A 385 -15.31 -14.62 10.20
C ASP A 385 -14.50 -13.36 9.85
N ALA A 386 -13.88 -12.74 10.86
CA ALA A 386 -13.09 -11.53 10.69
C ALA A 386 -12.03 -11.64 9.58
N PRO A 387 -11.25 -12.74 9.44
CA PRO A 387 -10.27 -12.88 8.36
C PRO A 387 -10.89 -12.78 6.96
N LEU A 388 -12.10 -13.30 6.75
CA LEU A 388 -12.78 -13.22 5.46
C LEU A 388 -13.23 -11.79 5.12
N ALA A 389 -13.79 -11.09 6.11
CA ALA A 389 -14.21 -9.69 5.94
C ALA A 389 -13.00 -8.77 5.70
N ILE A 390 -11.91 -8.96 6.45
CA ILE A 390 -10.64 -8.24 6.28
C ILE A 390 -10.05 -8.52 4.90
N GLY A 391 -10.02 -9.78 4.48
CA GLY A 391 -9.52 -10.18 3.16
C GLY A 391 -10.31 -9.53 2.02
N ALA A 392 -11.62 -9.42 2.14
CA ALA A 392 -12.47 -8.70 1.19
C ALA A 392 -12.17 -7.19 1.15
N LEU A 393 -12.00 -6.55 2.33
CA LEU A 393 -11.63 -5.13 2.45
C LEU A 393 -10.26 -4.85 1.81
N ILE A 394 -9.26 -5.65 2.15
CA ILE A 394 -7.89 -5.47 1.62
C ILE A 394 -7.87 -5.75 0.11
N SER A 395 -8.63 -6.75 -0.36
CA SER A 395 -8.78 -7.00 -1.80
C SER A 395 -9.38 -5.80 -2.53
N ALA A 396 -10.40 -5.16 -1.95
CA ALA A 396 -11.03 -3.97 -2.50
C ALA A 396 -10.07 -2.76 -2.52
N SER A 397 -9.32 -2.57 -1.45
CA SER A 397 -8.30 -1.54 -1.31
C SER A 397 -7.17 -1.71 -2.35
N ALA A 398 -6.65 -2.94 -2.48
CA ALA A 398 -5.63 -3.27 -3.48
C ALA A 398 -6.14 -3.11 -4.92
N PHE A 399 -7.41 -3.49 -5.21
CA PHE A 399 -8.05 -3.20 -6.50
C PHE A 399 -8.06 -1.70 -6.79
N GLY A 400 -8.48 -0.89 -5.81
CA GLY A 400 -8.54 0.55 -5.98
C GLY A 400 -7.19 1.18 -6.27
N SER A 401 -6.14 0.75 -5.55
CA SER A 401 -4.77 1.19 -5.81
C SER A 401 -4.30 0.81 -7.22
N HIS A 402 -4.54 -0.44 -7.61
CA HIS A 402 -4.06 -0.99 -8.89
C HIS A 402 -4.89 -0.52 -10.09
N ALA A 403 -6.22 -0.33 -9.98
CA ALA A 403 -7.09 0.00 -11.11
C ALA A 403 -7.27 1.51 -11.32
N CYS A 404 -7.03 2.35 -10.31
CA CYS A 404 -7.29 3.78 -10.37
C CYS A 404 -6.32 4.51 -11.30
N PHE A 405 -6.84 5.53 -12.03
CA PHE A 405 -6.04 6.29 -13.01
C PHE A 405 -5.03 7.27 -12.38
N TYR A 406 -5.15 7.55 -11.10
CA TYR A 406 -4.36 8.56 -10.39
C TYR A 406 -3.97 8.13 -8.97
N SER A 407 -4.03 6.84 -8.67
CA SER A 407 -3.46 6.30 -7.43
C SER A 407 -1.93 6.44 -7.42
N ASP A 408 -1.37 6.47 -6.24
CA ASP A 408 0.09 6.55 -6.05
C ASP A 408 0.80 5.41 -6.77
N ALA A 409 0.28 4.17 -6.66
CA ALA A 409 0.85 2.99 -7.31
C ALA A 409 0.86 3.12 -8.84
N THR A 410 -0.26 3.54 -9.46
CA THR A 410 -0.35 3.76 -10.91
C THR A 410 0.61 4.85 -11.37
N VAL A 411 0.69 5.97 -10.64
CA VAL A 411 1.58 7.09 -10.98
C VAL A 411 3.04 6.67 -10.90
N LEU A 412 3.45 6.03 -9.80
CA LEU A 412 4.84 5.61 -9.59
C LEU A 412 5.27 4.49 -10.54
N SER A 413 4.37 3.55 -10.84
CA SER A 413 4.63 2.47 -11.82
C SER A 413 4.82 3.02 -13.23
N ALA A 414 4.02 4.01 -13.64
CA ALA A 414 4.18 4.72 -14.89
C ALA A 414 5.52 5.49 -14.95
N GLN A 415 5.84 6.24 -13.90
CA GLN A 415 7.09 7.00 -13.77
C GLN A 415 8.31 6.08 -13.78
N GLY A 416 8.33 5.04 -12.94
CA GLY A 416 9.38 4.05 -12.89
C GLY A 416 9.62 3.38 -14.24
N SER A 417 8.55 3.06 -14.96
CA SER A 417 8.61 2.42 -16.29
C SER A 417 8.84 3.40 -17.43
N GLY A 418 8.65 4.71 -17.20
CA GLY A 418 8.91 5.76 -18.20
C GLY A 418 7.83 5.89 -19.27
N CYS A 419 6.54 5.71 -18.91
CA CYS A 419 5.38 5.97 -19.77
C CYS A 419 4.48 7.05 -19.19
N GLY A 420 3.55 7.55 -19.99
CA GLY A 420 2.53 8.48 -19.52
C GLY A 420 1.55 7.80 -18.58
N VAL A 421 1.22 8.47 -17.46
CA VAL A 421 0.32 7.90 -16.42
C VAL A 421 -1.03 7.49 -16.99
N MET A 422 -1.67 8.38 -17.77
CA MET A 422 -2.99 8.10 -18.35
C MET A 422 -2.92 7.02 -19.45
N GLU A 423 -1.83 6.99 -20.23
CA GLU A 423 -1.62 5.98 -21.26
C GLU A 423 -1.52 4.59 -20.61
N TYR A 424 -0.72 4.50 -19.54
CA TYR A 424 -0.61 3.27 -18.75
C TYR A 424 -1.94 2.88 -18.12
N ALA A 425 -2.57 3.77 -17.37
CA ALA A 425 -3.79 3.51 -16.64
C ALA A 425 -4.92 2.94 -17.53
N LEU A 426 -5.09 3.47 -18.73
CA LEU A 426 -6.07 2.97 -19.71
C LEU A 426 -5.71 1.57 -20.26
N THR A 427 -4.42 1.23 -20.35
CA THR A 427 -3.97 -0.06 -20.85
C THR A 427 -4.12 -1.19 -19.84
N GLN A 428 -4.08 -0.89 -18.55
CA GLN A 428 -4.17 -1.90 -17.49
C GLN A 428 -5.59 -2.32 -17.12
N ILE A 429 -6.60 -1.47 -17.35
CA ILE A 429 -8.00 -1.73 -16.96
C ILE A 429 -8.47 -3.16 -17.32
N PRO A 430 -8.25 -3.71 -18.55
CA PRO A 430 -8.69 -5.06 -18.89
C PRO A 430 -8.04 -6.18 -18.07
N TYR A 431 -6.97 -5.89 -17.35
CA TYR A 431 -6.28 -6.84 -16.47
C TYR A 431 -6.65 -6.64 -15.00
N ALA A 432 -7.08 -5.45 -14.62
CA ALA A 432 -7.52 -5.13 -13.26
C ALA A 432 -8.97 -5.58 -13.00
N LEU A 433 -9.81 -5.61 -14.05
CA LEU A 433 -11.20 -6.07 -14.02
C LEU A 433 -11.31 -7.58 -14.27
#